data_ea1f44767dc5bc5311c98535920fa892
#
_entry.id   ea1f44767dc5bc5311c98535920fa892
#
_cell.length_a   1.000
_cell.length_b   1.000
_cell.length_c   1.000
_cell.angle_alpha   90.00
_cell.angle_beta   90.00
_cell.angle_gamma   90.00
#
_symmetry.space_group_name_H-M   'P 1'
#
loop_
_entity.id
_entity.type
_entity.pdbx_description
1 polymer ?
#
loop_
_entity_poly.entity_id
_entity_poly.type
_entity_poly.pdbx_seq_one_letter_code
_entity_poly.pdbx_strand_id
1 'polypeptide(L)'
;MDFPDNVHIMPFGFEQDRIVETARQSNADKVILLDWLDGIERPPFHNDVREALAKSPIESAEIECDIFDLYETIATISELIIAEHDAGNTVYVNLATGSKITAIGGMIACMVTGVAEPYYVRAETYSTGDEPIGHGIEKKIDLPKYPIAKPDPQRIEILGYLVDEAEATREGISYSVRKKDLIEFGLEQELPFAAHYDGDSYNGYYRRLENHVLEPLQEKGYIEIGKRGRQKIVKPTELGKQSYVAFQYVHAERT
;
A
#
# COMPACT_ATOMS: atom_id res chain seq x y z
N MET A 1 23.67 11.71 17.42
CA MET A 1 23.05 10.51 16.84
C MET A 1 21.66 10.50 17.44
N ASP A 2 20.68 10.75 16.64
CA ASP A 2 19.30 10.56 17.06
C ASP A 2 19.02 9.06 17.01
N PHE A 3 18.33 8.53 18.00
CA PHE A 3 17.91 7.14 17.99
C PHE A 3 16.68 7.01 17.06
N PRO A 4 16.49 5.85 16.40
CA PRO A 4 15.28 5.60 15.63
C PRO A 4 14.04 5.75 16.50
N ASP A 5 13.03 6.48 16.01
CA ASP A 5 11.74 6.55 16.65
C ASP A 5 10.94 5.26 16.44
N ASN A 6 10.17 4.86 17.45
CA ASN A 6 9.19 3.80 17.37
C ASN A 6 7.86 4.37 16.84
N VAL A 7 7.61 4.19 15.54
CA VAL A 7 6.42 4.71 14.88
C VAL A 7 5.35 3.63 14.76
N HIS A 8 4.16 3.90 15.26
CA HIS A 8 3.03 2.98 15.22
C HIS A 8 1.95 3.49 14.26
N ILE A 9 1.63 2.74 13.22
CA ILE A 9 0.49 2.98 12.32
C ILE A 9 -0.71 2.24 12.91
N MET A 10 -1.77 2.99 13.27
CA MET A 10 -2.93 2.46 13.98
C MET A 10 -4.24 2.92 13.30
N PRO A 11 -4.93 2.04 12.57
CA PRO A 11 -6.23 2.38 12.00
C PRO A 11 -7.29 2.65 13.07
N PHE A 12 -8.09 3.70 12.90
CA PHE A 12 -9.27 3.92 13.73
C PHE A 12 -10.35 2.89 13.44
N GLY A 13 -10.89 2.30 14.51
CA GLY A 13 -12.02 1.40 14.51
C GLY A 13 -12.94 1.67 15.68
N PHE A 14 -13.39 0.63 16.32
CA PHE A 14 -14.20 0.68 17.53
C PHE A 14 -13.37 0.36 18.79
N GLU A 15 -12.06 0.55 18.73
CA GLU A 15 -11.10 0.17 19.76
C GLU A 15 -10.35 1.40 20.31
N GLN A 16 -10.70 1.81 21.52
CA GLN A 16 -9.99 2.91 22.19
C GLN A 16 -8.71 2.42 22.87
N ASP A 17 -8.84 1.46 23.80
CA ASP A 17 -7.72 1.02 24.65
C ASP A 17 -6.61 0.33 23.83
N ARG A 18 -6.99 -0.39 22.76
CA ARG A 18 -6.01 -1.03 21.87
C ARG A 18 -5.19 -0.04 21.03
N ILE A 19 -5.58 1.23 21.00
CA ILE A 19 -4.77 2.33 20.47
C ILE A 19 -3.96 2.95 21.60
N VAL A 20 -4.62 3.54 22.57
CA VAL A 20 -4.00 4.39 23.60
C VAL A 20 -3.04 3.60 24.50
N GLU A 21 -3.52 2.49 25.06
CA GLU A 21 -2.70 1.69 25.99
C GLU A 21 -1.58 0.96 25.26
N THR A 22 -1.83 0.53 24.01
CA THR A 22 -0.75 -0.08 23.21
C THR A 22 0.35 0.93 22.89
N ALA A 23 0.02 2.15 22.52
CA ALA A 23 1.01 3.20 22.25
C ALA A 23 1.88 3.44 23.48
N ARG A 24 1.27 3.52 24.68
CA ARG A 24 1.98 3.70 25.95
C ARG A 24 2.87 2.52 26.33
N GLN A 25 2.33 1.30 26.28
CA GLN A 25 3.05 0.07 26.67
C GLN A 25 4.17 -0.29 25.71
N SER A 26 4.05 0.09 24.44
CA SER A 26 5.08 -0.12 23.42
C SER A 26 6.14 0.98 23.39
N ASN A 27 6.05 2.00 24.27
CA ASN A 27 6.90 3.17 24.24
C ASN A 27 6.96 3.79 22.83
N ALA A 28 5.79 4.02 22.23
CA ALA A 28 5.71 4.67 20.93
C ALA A 28 6.21 6.12 21.06
N ASP A 29 7.08 6.52 20.15
CA ASP A 29 7.51 7.93 20.02
C ASP A 29 6.50 8.69 19.15
N LYS A 30 5.94 8.01 18.14
CA LYS A 30 4.95 8.54 17.20
C LYS A 30 3.82 7.56 16.92
N VAL A 31 2.59 8.06 16.83
CA VAL A 31 1.41 7.32 16.37
C VAL A 31 0.82 8.00 15.14
N ILE A 32 0.64 7.25 14.07
CA ILE A 32 -0.07 7.68 12.87
C ILE A 32 -1.42 6.97 12.86
N LEU A 33 -2.48 7.75 13.07
CA LEU A 33 -3.86 7.27 13.03
C LEU A 33 -4.36 7.27 11.59
N LEU A 34 -4.88 6.14 11.11
CA LEU A 34 -5.64 6.14 9.86
C LEU A 34 -7.09 6.44 10.19
N ASP A 35 -7.52 7.66 9.89
CA ASP A 35 -8.89 8.11 10.17
C ASP A 35 -9.82 7.82 8.99
N TRP A 36 -11.10 7.73 9.27
CA TRP A 36 -12.13 7.52 8.28
C TRP A 36 -12.28 8.73 7.38
N LEU A 37 -12.71 8.49 6.14
CA LEU A 37 -13.00 9.56 5.20
C LEU A 37 -14.03 10.56 5.77
N ASP A 38 -13.93 11.80 5.33
CA ASP A 38 -14.90 12.84 5.67
C ASP A 38 -16.33 12.45 5.26
N GLY A 39 -17.31 12.85 6.08
CA GLY A 39 -18.73 12.55 5.86
C GLY A 39 -19.20 11.22 6.48
N ILE A 40 -18.30 10.41 7.06
CA ILE A 40 -18.67 9.22 7.85
C ILE A 40 -18.79 9.65 9.32
N GLU A 41 -19.91 9.32 9.96
CA GLU A 41 -20.12 9.60 11.38
C GLU A 41 -19.14 8.79 12.23
N ARG A 42 -18.31 9.50 12.99
CA ARG A 42 -17.28 8.92 13.85
C ARG A 42 -17.82 8.64 15.24
N PRO A 43 -17.49 7.51 15.87
CA PRO A 43 -17.82 7.26 17.26
C PRO A 43 -17.27 8.36 18.19
N PRO A 44 -18.04 8.80 19.22
CA PRO A 44 -17.59 9.89 20.12
C PRO A 44 -16.23 9.63 20.79
N PHE A 45 -15.90 8.39 21.12
CA PHE A 45 -14.64 8.01 21.75
C PHE A 45 -13.39 8.18 20.85
N HIS A 46 -13.55 8.43 19.53
CA HIS A 46 -12.41 8.83 18.69
C HIS A 46 -11.81 10.14 19.19
N ASN A 47 -12.61 11.07 19.74
CA ASN A 47 -12.12 12.28 20.37
C ASN A 47 -11.36 11.99 21.67
N ASP A 48 -11.83 11.02 22.47
CA ASP A 48 -11.13 10.60 23.68
C ASP A 48 -9.74 10.01 23.37
N VAL A 49 -9.59 9.26 22.28
CA VAL A 49 -8.29 8.79 21.78
C VAL A 49 -7.37 9.95 21.42
N ARG A 50 -7.86 10.93 20.64
CA ARG A 50 -7.09 12.12 20.28
C ARG A 50 -6.63 12.90 21.49
N GLU A 51 -7.54 13.13 22.44
CA GLU A 51 -7.21 13.82 23.69
C GLU A 51 -6.19 13.04 24.53
N ALA A 52 -6.31 11.71 24.59
CA ALA A 52 -5.39 10.89 25.38
C ALA A 52 -3.97 10.89 24.80
N LEU A 53 -3.85 10.87 23.47
CA LEU A 53 -2.56 11.00 22.78
C LEU A 53 -1.99 12.42 22.94
N ALA A 54 -2.80 13.45 22.76
CA ALA A 54 -2.38 14.86 22.93
C ALA A 54 -1.89 15.20 24.35
N LYS A 55 -2.37 14.49 25.38
CA LYS A 55 -1.93 14.62 26.79
C LYS A 55 -0.68 13.78 27.12
N SER A 56 -0.19 12.98 26.16
CA SER A 56 1.00 12.14 26.32
C SER A 56 2.22 12.80 25.65
N PRO A 57 3.45 12.31 25.89
CA PRO A 57 4.63 12.75 25.16
C PRO A 57 4.70 12.19 23.72
N ILE A 58 3.74 11.37 23.30
CA ILE A 58 3.72 10.70 22.00
C ILE A 58 3.31 11.69 20.93
N GLU A 59 4.11 11.85 19.88
CA GLU A 59 3.72 12.59 18.68
C GLU A 59 2.55 11.88 17.99
N SER A 60 1.54 12.61 17.54
CA SER A 60 0.41 12.03 16.83
C SER A 60 0.12 12.77 15.53
N ALA A 61 -0.11 12.02 14.46
CA ALA A 61 -0.54 12.49 13.15
C ALA A 61 -1.79 11.70 12.70
N GLU A 62 -2.61 12.32 11.85
CA GLU A 62 -3.80 11.67 11.28
C GLU A 62 -3.74 11.72 9.77
N ILE A 63 -4.07 10.61 9.14
CA ILE A 63 -4.15 10.46 7.67
C ILE A 63 -5.52 9.87 7.35
N GLU A 64 -6.26 10.53 6.47
CA GLU A 64 -7.53 10.00 5.96
C GLU A 64 -7.28 8.81 5.03
N CYS A 65 -8.10 7.76 5.19
CA CYS A 65 -8.02 6.54 4.38
C CYS A 65 -9.40 5.89 4.35
N ASP A 66 -9.83 5.39 3.19
CA ASP A 66 -10.97 4.48 3.17
C ASP A 66 -10.59 3.14 3.78
N ILE A 67 -10.82 3.02 5.09
CA ILE A 67 -10.51 1.81 5.86
C ILE A 67 -11.35 0.58 5.46
N PHE A 68 -12.31 0.74 4.54
CA PHE A 68 -13.14 -0.33 3.99
C PHE A 68 -12.72 -0.71 2.56
N ASP A 69 -11.84 0.08 1.91
CA ASP A 69 -11.18 -0.30 0.66
C ASP A 69 -9.84 -0.98 0.93
N LEU A 70 -9.71 -2.22 0.42
CA LEU A 70 -8.49 -3.02 0.63
C LEU A 70 -7.27 -2.41 -0.06
N TYR A 71 -7.44 -1.94 -1.30
CA TYR A 71 -6.30 -1.47 -2.09
C TYR A 71 -5.83 -0.10 -1.62
N GLU A 72 -6.74 0.78 -1.25
CA GLU A 72 -6.41 2.07 -0.65
C GLU A 72 -5.70 1.88 0.70
N THR A 73 -6.21 0.96 1.53
CA THR A 73 -5.56 0.59 2.79
C THR A 73 -4.13 0.08 2.56
N ILE A 74 -3.92 -0.84 1.60
CA ILE A 74 -2.58 -1.35 1.29
C ILE A 74 -1.66 -0.20 0.81
N ALA A 75 -2.15 0.65 -0.09
CA ALA A 75 -1.37 1.75 -0.64
C ALA A 75 -0.95 2.73 0.46
N THR A 76 -1.92 3.23 1.25
CA THR A 76 -1.68 4.20 2.31
C THR A 76 -0.73 3.66 3.38
N ILE A 77 -0.96 2.43 3.85
CA ILE A 77 -0.07 1.83 4.86
C ILE A 77 1.33 1.58 4.28
N SER A 78 1.45 1.11 3.03
CA SER A 78 2.75 0.90 2.39
C SER A 78 3.53 2.21 2.21
N GLU A 79 2.87 3.29 1.82
CA GLU A 79 3.47 4.62 1.69
C GLU A 79 4.03 5.10 3.04
N LEU A 80 3.22 5.01 4.11
CA LEU A 80 3.64 5.41 5.46
C LEU A 80 4.80 4.55 5.97
N ILE A 81 4.76 3.24 5.76
CA ILE A 81 5.86 2.34 6.13
C ILE A 81 7.17 2.77 5.47
N ILE A 82 7.15 3.01 4.16
CA ILE A 82 8.35 3.37 3.42
C ILE A 82 8.84 4.76 3.83
N ALA A 83 7.94 5.74 3.98
CA ALA A 83 8.32 7.09 4.36
C ALA A 83 9.00 7.14 5.75
N GLU A 84 8.44 6.44 6.74
CA GLU A 84 9.02 6.40 8.09
C GLU A 84 10.31 5.56 8.14
N HIS A 85 10.37 4.46 7.40
CA HIS A 85 11.59 3.64 7.29
C HIS A 85 12.73 4.43 6.65
N ASP A 86 12.46 5.16 5.56
CA ASP A 86 13.47 6.00 4.87
C ASP A 86 13.94 7.17 5.75
N ALA A 87 13.10 7.62 6.69
CA ALA A 87 13.48 8.58 7.72
C ALA A 87 14.38 7.97 8.83
N GLY A 88 14.58 6.65 8.81
CA GLY A 88 15.42 5.92 9.76
C GLY A 88 14.65 5.37 10.97
N ASN A 89 13.33 5.39 10.96
CA ASN A 89 12.49 4.96 12.06
C ASN A 89 12.20 3.46 12.05
N THR A 90 11.80 2.91 13.20
CA THR A 90 11.27 1.54 13.31
C THR A 90 9.75 1.58 13.23
N VAL A 91 9.17 0.85 12.27
CA VAL A 91 7.74 0.93 11.96
C VAL A 91 6.98 -0.30 12.44
N TYR A 92 5.90 -0.07 13.16
CA TYR A 92 4.97 -1.08 13.65
C TYR A 92 3.56 -0.82 13.12
N VAL A 93 2.83 -1.88 12.72
CA VAL A 93 1.45 -1.77 12.23
C VAL A 93 0.50 -2.54 13.14
N ASN A 94 -0.45 -1.82 13.74
CA ASN A 94 -1.47 -2.41 14.59
C ASN A 94 -2.59 -3.03 13.75
N LEU A 95 -2.68 -4.35 13.74
CA LEU A 95 -3.72 -5.09 13.03
C LEU A 95 -4.94 -5.43 13.90
N ALA A 96 -4.97 -4.93 15.14
CA ALA A 96 -6.05 -5.21 16.09
C ALA A 96 -7.14 -4.13 16.11
N THR A 97 -6.93 -3.03 15.38
CA THR A 97 -7.82 -1.87 15.32
C THR A 97 -8.25 -1.61 13.88
N GLY A 98 -9.27 -0.78 13.70
CA GLY A 98 -9.84 -0.54 12.40
C GLY A 98 -10.82 -1.62 11.94
N SER A 99 -11.00 -1.74 10.64
CA SER A 99 -11.83 -2.78 10.03
C SER A 99 -11.04 -4.08 9.83
N LYS A 100 -11.75 -5.18 9.55
CA LYS A 100 -11.07 -6.42 9.11
C LYS A 100 -10.32 -6.20 7.79
N ILE A 101 -10.79 -5.29 6.95
CA ILE A 101 -10.14 -4.94 5.69
C ILE A 101 -8.82 -4.23 5.97
N THR A 102 -8.79 -3.28 6.91
CA THR A 102 -7.53 -2.63 7.32
C THR A 102 -6.54 -3.62 7.93
N ALA A 103 -7.01 -4.59 8.70
CA ALA A 103 -6.12 -5.63 9.25
C ALA A 103 -5.48 -6.49 8.14
N ILE A 104 -6.28 -6.90 7.15
CA ILE A 104 -5.78 -7.65 5.98
C ILE A 104 -4.82 -6.79 5.15
N GLY A 105 -5.22 -5.56 4.84
CA GLY A 105 -4.40 -4.63 4.06
C GLY A 105 -3.09 -4.29 4.73
N GLY A 106 -3.13 -3.99 6.02
CA GLY A 106 -1.94 -3.72 6.83
C GLY A 106 -0.97 -4.91 6.88
N MET A 107 -1.50 -6.13 7.03
CA MET A 107 -0.67 -7.33 6.97
C MET A 107 0.00 -7.49 5.60
N ILE A 108 -0.74 -7.31 4.51
CA ILE A 108 -0.18 -7.37 3.15
C ILE A 108 0.88 -6.28 2.97
N ALA A 109 0.61 -5.05 3.41
CA ALA A 109 1.57 -3.95 3.31
C ALA A 109 2.88 -4.27 4.03
N CYS A 110 2.82 -4.79 5.27
CA CYS A 110 4.01 -5.24 6.00
C CYS A 110 4.79 -6.35 5.27
N MET A 111 4.05 -7.33 4.71
CA MET A 111 4.68 -8.46 4.01
C MET A 111 5.35 -8.02 2.70
N VAL A 112 4.74 -7.09 1.97
CA VAL A 112 5.24 -6.63 0.68
C VAL A 112 6.41 -5.65 0.85
N THR A 113 6.32 -4.73 1.80
CA THR A 113 7.43 -3.79 2.08
C THR A 113 8.59 -4.47 2.77
N GLY A 114 8.31 -5.44 3.66
CA GLY A 114 9.32 -6.23 4.36
C GLY A 114 10.11 -5.47 5.44
N VAL A 115 9.75 -4.23 5.74
CA VAL A 115 10.48 -3.33 6.66
C VAL A 115 9.66 -2.86 7.86
N ALA A 116 8.43 -3.36 8.04
CA ALA A 116 7.57 -3.05 9.17
C ALA A 116 7.15 -4.32 9.92
N GLU A 117 6.93 -4.18 11.23
CA GLU A 117 6.52 -5.26 12.12
C GLU A 117 4.99 -5.21 12.36
N PRO A 118 4.21 -6.16 11.80
CA PRO A 118 2.80 -6.28 12.12
C PRO A 118 2.62 -6.87 13.51
N TYR A 119 1.62 -6.38 14.25
CA TYR A 119 1.26 -6.97 15.54
C TYR A 119 -0.25 -6.96 15.79
N TYR A 120 -0.70 -7.79 16.70
CA TYR A 120 -2.08 -7.88 17.12
C TYR A 120 -2.20 -7.74 18.64
N VAL A 121 -3.20 -6.97 19.08
CA VAL A 121 -3.52 -6.78 20.51
C VAL A 121 -4.87 -7.41 20.80
N ARG A 122 -4.89 -8.38 21.71
CA ARG A 122 -6.12 -9.00 22.17
C ARG A 122 -6.74 -8.17 23.30
N ALA A 123 -8.03 -7.82 23.19
CA ALA A 123 -8.74 -7.15 24.26
C ALA A 123 -9.00 -8.11 25.43
N GLU A 124 -9.07 -7.59 26.63
CA GLU A 124 -9.48 -8.35 27.83
C GLU A 124 -10.96 -8.71 27.77
N THR A 125 -11.79 -7.75 27.36
CA THR A 125 -13.23 -7.91 27.24
C THR A 125 -13.75 -7.29 25.95
N TYR A 126 -14.94 -7.66 25.53
CA TYR A 126 -15.62 -7.13 24.38
C TYR A 126 -17.02 -6.67 24.77
N SER A 127 -17.41 -5.49 24.31
CA SER A 127 -18.76 -4.97 24.45
C SER A 127 -19.43 -4.84 23.07
N THR A 128 -20.73 -4.67 23.07
CA THR A 128 -21.56 -4.42 21.89
C THR A 128 -22.43 -3.19 22.13
N GLY A 129 -22.76 -2.42 21.07
CA GLY A 129 -23.62 -1.24 21.17
C GLY A 129 -22.83 0.07 20.97
N ASP A 130 -23.21 1.12 21.71
CA ASP A 130 -22.62 2.46 21.60
C ASP A 130 -21.31 2.64 22.37
N GLU A 131 -20.81 1.57 22.98
CA GLU A 131 -19.55 1.54 23.70
C GLU A 131 -18.41 0.96 22.82
N PRO A 132 -17.13 1.23 23.17
CA PRO A 132 -15.99 0.60 22.51
C PRO A 132 -16.13 -0.93 22.52
N ILE A 133 -15.86 -1.58 21.35
CA ILE A 133 -16.05 -3.04 21.17
C ILE A 133 -15.15 -3.85 22.13
N GLY A 134 -13.99 -3.33 22.53
CA GLY A 134 -13.09 -4.01 23.43
C GLY A 134 -12.55 -3.09 24.51
N HIS A 135 -12.34 -3.65 25.69
CA HIS A 135 -11.79 -2.96 26.84
C HIS A 135 -10.54 -3.66 27.35
N GLY A 136 -9.54 -2.87 27.79
CA GLY A 136 -8.26 -3.35 28.29
C GLY A 136 -7.39 -4.04 27.23
N ILE A 137 -6.21 -4.47 27.63
CA ILE A 137 -5.26 -5.22 26.80
C ILE A 137 -4.93 -6.52 27.54
N GLU A 138 -5.41 -7.65 27.02
CA GLU A 138 -5.06 -8.94 27.59
C GLU A 138 -3.64 -9.35 27.17
N LYS A 139 -3.34 -9.24 25.88
CA LYS A 139 -2.06 -9.68 25.33
C LYS A 139 -1.72 -8.96 24.04
N LYS A 140 -0.45 -8.50 23.91
CA LYS A 140 0.16 -8.18 22.63
C LYS A 140 0.70 -9.46 22.00
N ILE A 141 0.35 -9.75 20.76
CA ILE A 141 0.81 -10.92 19.98
C ILE A 141 1.55 -10.43 18.76
N ASP A 142 2.83 -10.78 18.66
CA ASP A 142 3.61 -10.52 17.46
C ASP A 142 3.21 -11.52 16.37
N LEU A 143 2.98 -11.04 15.15
CA LEU A 143 2.59 -11.88 14.03
C LEU A 143 3.80 -12.29 13.21
N PRO A 144 3.83 -13.55 12.70
CA PRO A 144 4.92 -13.99 11.85
C PRO A 144 4.92 -13.24 10.53
N LYS A 145 6.11 -12.90 10.05
CA LYS A 145 6.31 -12.39 8.68
C LYS A 145 6.38 -13.56 7.72
N TYR A 146 5.46 -13.62 6.77
CA TYR A 146 5.54 -14.58 5.68
C TYR A 146 6.16 -13.90 4.46
N PRO A 147 7.18 -14.51 3.82
CA PRO A 147 7.72 -13.97 2.60
C PRO A 147 6.66 -14.02 1.49
N ILE A 148 6.20 -12.89 1.04
CA ILE A 148 5.42 -12.75 -0.19
C ILE A 148 6.38 -12.29 -1.28
N ALA A 149 6.29 -12.90 -2.46
CA ALA A 149 7.05 -12.43 -3.61
C ALA A 149 6.68 -10.97 -3.90
N LYS A 150 7.65 -10.08 -3.81
CA LYS A 150 7.46 -8.67 -4.16
C LYS A 150 6.97 -8.58 -5.61
N PRO A 151 6.03 -7.69 -5.92
CA PRO A 151 5.71 -7.38 -7.31
C PRO A 151 6.97 -6.95 -8.06
N ASP A 152 7.12 -7.41 -9.30
CA ASP A 152 8.26 -7.04 -10.13
C ASP A 152 8.20 -5.53 -10.45
N PRO A 153 9.22 -4.73 -10.03
CA PRO A 153 9.18 -3.27 -10.16
C PRO A 153 8.95 -2.81 -11.60
N GLN A 154 9.62 -3.41 -12.58
CA GLN A 154 9.43 -2.99 -13.97
C GLN A 154 7.99 -3.21 -14.47
N ARG A 155 7.28 -4.22 -13.92
CA ARG A 155 5.87 -4.47 -14.25
C ARG A 155 4.96 -3.43 -13.61
N ILE A 156 5.29 -2.99 -12.42
CA ILE A 156 4.56 -1.90 -11.75
C ILE A 156 4.77 -0.58 -12.48
N GLU A 157 5.99 -0.26 -12.91
CA GLU A 157 6.28 0.94 -13.70
C GLU A 157 5.52 0.96 -15.03
N ILE A 158 5.53 -0.15 -15.77
CA ILE A 158 4.75 -0.28 -17.01
C ILE A 158 3.24 -0.17 -16.74
N LEU A 159 2.75 -0.74 -15.65
CA LEU A 159 1.35 -0.65 -15.28
C LEU A 159 0.97 0.79 -14.92
N GLY A 160 1.84 1.53 -14.22
CA GLY A 160 1.69 2.95 -13.93
C GLY A 160 1.58 3.80 -15.19
N TYR A 161 2.50 3.62 -16.11
CA TYR A 161 2.44 4.29 -17.41
C TYR A 161 1.10 4.04 -18.15
N LEU A 162 0.62 2.78 -18.12
CA LEU A 162 -0.67 2.43 -18.73
C LEU A 162 -1.86 3.09 -18.03
N VAL A 163 -1.81 3.24 -16.71
CA VAL A 163 -2.85 3.90 -15.90
C VAL A 163 -2.86 5.40 -16.18
N ASP A 164 -1.71 6.05 -16.14
CA ASP A 164 -1.56 7.49 -16.39
C ASP A 164 -2.06 7.87 -17.80
N GLU A 165 -1.71 7.07 -18.82
CA GLU A 165 -2.18 7.26 -20.18
C GLU A 165 -3.71 7.02 -20.31
N ALA A 166 -4.27 6.14 -19.49
CA ALA A 166 -5.71 5.90 -19.47
C ALA A 166 -6.46 7.09 -18.84
N GLU A 167 -5.92 7.68 -17.79
CA GLU A 167 -6.48 8.84 -17.10
C GLU A 167 -6.32 10.14 -17.92
N ALA A 168 -5.18 10.29 -18.60
CA ALA A 168 -4.92 11.42 -19.49
C ALA A 168 -5.81 11.41 -20.74
N THR A 169 -6.46 10.27 -21.04
CA THR A 169 -7.36 10.14 -22.20
C THR A 169 -8.67 10.87 -21.93
N ARG A 170 -8.90 12.00 -22.59
CA ARG A 170 -10.12 12.81 -22.46
C ARG A 170 -11.30 12.14 -23.15
N GLU A 171 -12.53 12.49 -22.70
CA GLU A 171 -13.77 12.08 -23.41
C GLU A 171 -13.67 12.40 -24.91
N GLY A 172 -13.86 11.37 -25.74
CA GLY A 172 -13.78 11.46 -27.21
C GLY A 172 -12.41 11.12 -27.81
N ILE A 173 -11.33 10.99 -27.03
CA ILE A 173 -10.02 10.51 -27.48
C ILE A 173 -9.88 9.05 -27.08
N SER A 174 -9.76 8.18 -28.07
CA SER A 174 -9.62 6.75 -27.78
C SER A 174 -8.20 6.43 -27.30
N TYR A 175 -8.10 5.81 -26.12
CA TYR A 175 -6.87 5.23 -25.60
C TYR A 175 -6.15 4.34 -26.61
N SER A 176 -4.83 4.48 -26.74
CA SER A 176 -4.08 3.83 -27.83
C SER A 176 -2.62 3.50 -27.52
N VAL A 177 -2.27 3.09 -26.30
CA VAL A 177 -0.89 2.68 -26.00
C VAL A 177 -0.51 1.40 -26.73
N ARG A 178 0.55 1.44 -27.51
CA ARG A 178 1.08 0.33 -28.29
C ARG A 178 2.30 -0.28 -27.60
N LYS A 179 2.64 -1.51 -27.97
CA LYS A 179 3.87 -2.14 -27.47
C LYS A 179 5.14 -1.33 -27.75
N LYS A 180 5.15 -0.57 -28.84
CA LYS A 180 6.28 0.31 -29.18
C LYS A 180 6.43 1.43 -28.15
N ASP A 181 5.34 2.04 -27.74
CA ASP A 181 5.33 3.13 -26.76
C ASP A 181 5.84 2.63 -25.38
N LEU A 182 5.51 1.39 -25.02
CA LEU A 182 6.04 0.75 -23.82
C LEU A 182 7.54 0.43 -23.89
N ILE A 183 8.05 0.11 -25.08
CA ILE A 183 9.50 -0.08 -25.26
C ILE A 183 10.22 1.26 -25.13
N GLU A 184 9.70 2.33 -25.75
CA GLU A 184 10.26 3.68 -25.64
C GLU A 184 10.29 4.15 -24.18
N PHE A 185 9.18 4.00 -23.46
CA PHE A 185 9.12 4.27 -22.03
C PHE A 185 10.13 3.42 -21.23
N GLY A 186 10.22 2.13 -21.51
CA GLY A 186 11.17 1.24 -20.83
C GLY A 186 12.63 1.62 -21.06
N LEU A 187 12.97 2.15 -22.23
CA LEU A 187 14.30 2.69 -22.54
C LEU A 187 14.57 4.00 -21.80
N GLU A 188 13.58 4.91 -21.75
CA GLU A 188 13.69 6.18 -21.04
C GLU A 188 13.86 6.00 -19.53
N GLN A 189 13.16 5.01 -18.95
CA GLN A 189 13.22 4.69 -17.52
C GLN A 189 14.29 3.65 -17.18
N GLU A 190 15.12 3.24 -18.13
CA GLU A 190 16.16 2.23 -17.96
C GLU A 190 15.66 0.91 -17.34
N LEU A 191 14.41 0.51 -17.70
CA LEU A 191 13.81 -0.70 -17.14
C LEU A 191 14.58 -1.97 -17.56
N PRO A 192 14.72 -2.98 -16.67
CA PRO A 192 15.55 -4.15 -16.90
C PRO A 192 15.29 -4.90 -18.21
N PHE A 193 14.04 -4.97 -18.66
CA PHE A 193 13.72 -5.62 -19.94
C PHE A 193 14.30 -4.87 -21.15
N ALA A 194 14.52 -3.57 -21.04
CA ALA A 194 15.03 -2.70 -22.10
C ALA A 194 16.54 -2.40 -21.92
N ALA A 195 16.96 -2.00 -20.72
CA ALA A 195 18.33 -1.54 -20.42
C ALA A 195 19.42 -2.62 -20.63
N HIS A 196 19.09 -3.90 -20.42
CA HIS A 196 20.06 -5.00 -20.54
C HIS A 196 19.97 -5.76 -21.87
N TYR A 197 19.56 -5.10 -22.93
CA TYR A 197 19.50 -5.70 -24.25
C TYR A 197 20.61 -5.14 -25.17
N ASP A 198 21.64 -5.95 -25.42
CA ASP A 198 22.79 -5.59 -26.26
C ASP A 198 22.58 -5.89 -27.76
N GLY A 199 21.37 -6.29 -28.15
CA GLY A 199 21.09 -6.65 -29.54
C GLY A 199 20.66 -5.48 -30.40
N ASP A 200 21.10 -5.46 -31.67
CA ASP A 200 20.77 -4.42 -32.65
C ASP A 200 19.33 -4.51 -33.21
N SER A 201 18.58 -5.54 -32.83
CA SER A 201 17.26 -5.81 -33.41
C SER A 201 16.13 -5.31 -32.51
N TYR A 202 15.32 -4.40 -33.05
CA TYR A 202 14.09 -3.95 -32.38
C TYR A 202 13.13 -5.12 -32.03
N ASN A 203 13.20 -6.23 -32.75
CA ASN A 203 12.45 -7.45 -32.43
C ASN A 203 12.83 -8.06 -31.09
N GLY A 204 14.07 -7.88 -30.63
CA GLY A 204 14.52 -8.34 -29.33
C GLY A 204 13.80 -7.62 -28.19
N TYR A 205 13.61 -6.31 -28.29
CA TYR A 205 12.83 -5.54 -27.31
C TYR A 205 11.39 -6.03 -27.21
N TYR A 206 10.73 -6.30 -28.35
CA TYR A 206 9.36 -6.84 -28.36
C TYR A 206 9.29 -8.18 -27.64
N ARG A 207 10.22 -9.09 -27.88
CA ARG A 207 10.26 -10.40 -27.23
C ARG A 207 10.47 -10.27 -25.72
N ARG A 208 11.39 -9.39 -25.30
CA ARG A 208 11.66 -9.17 -23.86
C ARG A 208 10.50 -8.51 -23.16
N LEU A 209 9.90 -7.48 -23.75
CA LEU A 209 8.66 -6.86 -23.25
C LEU A 209 7.55 -7.91 -23.09
N GLU A 210 7.34 -8.76 -24.10
CA GLU A 210 6.31 -9.80 -24.04
C GLU A 210 6.54 -10.73 -22.86
N ASN A 211 7.69 -11.43 -22.84
CA ASN A 211 7.96 -12.52 -21.90
C ASN A 211 8.15 -12.04 -20.45
N HIS A 212 8.76 -10.87 -20.24
CA HIS A 212 9.10 -10.40 -18.88
C HIS A 212 8.05 -9.50 -18.27
N VAL A 213 7.21 -8.86 -19.10
CA VAL A 213 6.26 -7.84 -18.62
C VAL A 213 4.82 -8.18 -19.01
N LEU A 214 4.51 -8.28 -20.31
CA LEU A 214 3.11 -8.33 -20.76
C LEU A 214 2.45 -9.67 -20.48
N GLU A 215 3.09 -10.80 -20.76
CA GLU A 215 2.53 -12.13 -20.45
C GLU A 215 2.24 -12.27 -18.96
N PRO A 216 3.19 -11.97 -18.02
CA PRO A 216 2.91 -12.06 -16.61
C PRO A 216 1.83 -11.09 -16.10
N LEU A 217 1.72 -9.89 -16.67
CA LEU A 217 0.64 -8.96 -16.31
C LEU A 217 -0.72 -9.44 -16.85
N GLN A 218 -0.74 -10.04 -18.05
CA GLN A 218 -1.96 -10.58 -18.65
C GLN A 218 -2.43 -11.85 -17.91
N GLU A 219 -1.52 -12.75 -17.53
CA GLU A 219 -1.84 -13.95 -16.74
C GLU A 219 -2.46 -13.58 -15.37
N LYS A 220 -2.04 -12.47 -14.76
CA LYS A 220 -2.64 -11.93 -13.54
C LYS A 220 -3.94 -11.17 -13.79
N GLY A 221 -4.35 -10.98 -15.03
CA GLY A 221 -5.53 -10.21 -15.40
C GLY A 221 -5.38 -8.70 -15.20
N TYR A 222 -4.16 -8.17 -15.10
CA TYR A 222 -3.90 -6.74 -14.86
C TYR A 222 -3.97 -5.90 -16.14
N ILE A 223 -3.77 -6.53 -17.30
CA ILE A 223 -3.86 -5.89 -18.62
C ILE A 223 -4.67 -6.73 -19.60
N GLU A 224 -5.21 -6.05 -20.59
CA GLU A 224 -5.81 -6.63 -21.78
C GLU A 224 -5.05 -6.19 -23.03
N ILE A 225 -4.81 -7.13 -23.95
CA ILE A 225 -4.19 -6.84 -25.24
C ILE A 225 -5.25 -7.00 -26.33
N GLY A 226 -5.68 -5.87 -26.86
CA GLY A 226 -6.66 -5.78 -27.94
C GLY A 226 -6.03 -5.45 -29.29
N LYS A 227 -6.87 -5.38 -30.33
CA LYS A 227 -6.49 -4.89 -31.66
C LYS A 227 -7.28 -3.62 -32.01
N ARG A 228 -6.60 -2.63 -32.53
CA ARG A 228 -7.20 -1.45 -33.17
C ARG A 228 -6.66 -1.31 -34.59
N GLY A 229 -7.48 -1.75 -35.55
CA GLY A 229 -7.02 -1.91 -36.90
C GLY A 229 -5.92 -2.99 -36.99
N ARG A 230 -4.73 -2.59 -37.48
CA ARG A 230 -3.56 -3.50 -37.58
C ARG A 230 -2.64 -3.46 -36.35
N GLN A 231 -2.91 -2.61 -35.37
CA GLN A 231 -2.05 -2.41 -34.21
C GLN A 231 -2.58 -3.15 -32.98
N LYS A 232 -1.67 -3.76 -32.21
CA LYS A 232 -1.98 -4.30 -30.88
C LYS A 232 -1.89 -3.16 -29.85
N ILE A 233 -2.95 -3.00 -29.08
CA ILE A 233 -3.10 -2.00 -28.02
C ILE A 233 -3.13 -2.72 -26.69
N VAL A 234 -2.39 -2.18 -25.72
CA VAL A 234 -2.33 -2.69 -24.34
C VAL A 234 -3.12 -1.73 -23.44
N LYS A 235 -4.04 -2.26 -22.62
CA LYS A 235 -4.87 -1.47 -21.69
C LYS A 235 -4.79 -2.05 -20.29
N PRO A 236 -4.78 -1.22 -19.24
CA PRO A 236 -4.97 -1.70 -17.88
C PRO A 236 -6.43 -2.15 -17.69
N THR A 237 -6.63 -3.22 -16.96
CA THR A 237 -7.95 -3.61 -16.44
C THR A 237 -8.25 -2.83 -15.16
N GLU A 238 -9.47 -2.94 -14.64
CA GLU A 238 -9.79 -2.36 -13.34
C GLU A 238 -8.95 -2.97 -12.21
N LEU A 239 -8.76 -4.30 -12.25
CA LEU A 239 -7.86 -5.00 -11.32
C LEU A 239 -6.40 -4.51 -11.46
N GLY A 240 -5.96 -4.21 -12.68
CA GLY A 240 -4.64 -3.65 -12.95
C GLY A 240 -4.45 -2.28 -12.32
N LYS A 241 -5.43 -1.38 -12.47
CA LYS A 241 -5.40 -0.04 -11.85
C LYS A 241 -5.32 -0.14 -10.33
N GLN A 242 -6.18 -0.98 -9.72
CA GLN A 242 -6.17 -1.22 -8.28
C GLN A 242 -4.83 -1.80 -7.80
N SER A 243 -4.26 -2.73 -8.56
CA SER A 243 -2.95 -3.31 -8.26
C SER A 243 -1.82 -2.28 -8.35
N TYR A 244 -1.88 -1.34 -9.32
CA TYR A 244 -0.93 -0.23 -9.39
C TYR A 244 -1.05 0.68 -8.17
N VAL A 245 -2.26 1.12 -7.82
CA VAL A 245 -2.49 1.93 -6.62
C VAL A 245 -1.94 1.25 -5.37
N ALA A 246 -2.16 -0.08 -5.24
CA ALA A 246 -1.71 -0.84 -4.08
C ALA A 246 -0.18 -1.01 -3.99
N PHE A 247 0.52 -1.09 -5.14
CA PHE A 247 1.93 -1.50 -5.16
C PHE A 247 2.90 -0.46 -5.76
N GLN A 248 2.45 0.74 -6.15
CA GLN A 248 3.29 1.78 -6.75
C GLN A 248 4.46 2.22 -5.85
N TYR A 249 4.34 2.07 -4.55
CA TYR A 249 5.39 2.42 -3.58
C TYR A 249 6.34 1.25 -3.25
N VAL A 250 6.11 0.06 -3.85
CA VAL A 250 7.00 -1.08 -3.66
C VAL A 250 8.16 -0.98 -4.66
N HIS A 251 9.08 -0.07 -4.39
CA HIS A 251 10.26 0.11 -5.22
C HIS A 251 11.24 -1.07 -5.05
N ALA A 252 11.95 -1.40 -6.15
CA ALA A 252 13.15 -2.19 -6.03
C ALA A 252 14.11 -1.43 -5.11
N GLU A 253 14.77 -2.15 -4.20
CA GLU A 253 15.92 -1.60 -3.51
C GLU A 253 16.83 -0.98 -4.58
N ARG A 254 16.96 0.34 -4.56
CA ARG A 254 17.98 1.03 -5.35
C ARG A 254 19.31 0.61 -4.72
N THR A 255 19.91 -0.47 -5.25
CA THR A 255 21.30 -0.86 -4.97
C THR A 255 22.25 0.19 -5.49
#